data_3e0a6eacc0f6b831dde5e1493750c1f2
#
_entry.id   3e0a6eacc0f6b831dde5e1493750c1f2
#
_cell.length_a   1.000
_cell.length_b   1.000
_cell.length_c   1.000
_cell.angle_alpha   90.00
_cell.angle_beta   90.00
_cell.angle_gamma   90.00
#
_symmetry.space_group_name_H-M   'P 1'
#
loop_
_entity.id
_entity.type
_entity.pdbx_description
1 polymer ?
#
loop_
_entity_poly.entity_id
_entity_poly.type
_entity_poly.pdbx_seq_one_letter_code
_entity_poly.pdbx_strand_id
1 'polypeptide(L)'
;MMRHTLLILMLLICGMSASAQLTLKSEKGDFEARLIGRALFDGGVFFSDKTSLGNAVEVYDVRMGTVIRFLERWTGKIEMGFAKSKVSMKDIYIEYNDGKNLFRVGHYFEPFSLEYRIGTSDMKFNGAA
;
A
#
# COMPACT_ATOMS: atom_id res chain seq x y z
N MET A 1 -14.68 3.95 33.89
CA MET A 1 -14.48 4.91 32.81
C MET A 1 -13.24 4.65 31.97
N MET A 2 -12.04 4.51 32.50
CA MET A 2 -10.80 4.24 31.72
C MET A 2 -10.85 3.02 30.81
N ARG A 3 -11.51 1.92 31.17
CA ARG A 3 -11.59 0.70 30.36
C ARG A 3 -12.39 0.90 29.05
N HIS A 4 -13.44 1.72 29.09
CA HIS A 4 -14.26 1.98 27.89
C HIS A 4 -13.59 2.97 26.94
N THR A 5 -12.86 3.96 27.46
CA THR A 5 -12.05 4.89 26.64
C THR A 5 -10.90 4.18 25.93
N LEU A 6 -10.26 3.21 26.61
CA LEU A 6 -9.20 2.39 26.00
C LEU A 6 -9.76 1.49 24.88
N LEU A 7 -10.94 0.90 25.07
CA LEU A 7 -11.64 0.09 24.07
C LEU A 7 -12.05 0.92 22.84
N ILE A 8 -12.55 2.13 23.05
CA ILE A 8 -12.93 3.04 21.95
C ILE A 8 -11.69 3.51 21.21
N LEU A 9 -10.60 3.80 21.90
CA LEU A 9 -9.33 4.15 21.27
C LEU A 9 -8.77 2.98 20.45
N MET A 10 -8.89 1.76 20.95
CA MET A 10 -8.45 0.54 20.26
C MET A 10 -9.32 0.21 19.03
N LEU A 11 -10.62 0.49 19.09
CA LEU A 11 -11.56 0.35 17.97
C LEU A 11 -11.30 1.40 16.87
N LEU A 12 -10.86 2.61 17.23
CA LEU A 12 -10.50 3.66 16.28
C LEU A 12 -9.20 3.36 15.52
N ILE A 13 -8.30 2.56 16.09
CA ILE A 13 -7.04 2.14 15.46
C ILE A 13 -7.27 0.93 14.53
N CYS A 14 -8.33 0.14 14.77
CA CYS A 14 -8.69 -1.02 13.96
C CYS A 14 -9.28 -0.55 12.63
N GLY A 15 -8.52 -0.64 11.56
CA GLY A 15 -8.94 -0.27 10.21
C GLY A 15 -8.33 1.03 9.67
N MET A 16 -7.30 1.59 10.33
CA MET A 16 -6.59 2.74 9.81
C MET A 16 -5.56 2.32 8.77
N SER A 17 -5.77 2.72 7.53
CA SER A 17 -4.71 2.76 6.54
C SER A 17 -3.90 4.03 6.72
N ALA A 18 -2.61 3.90 7.04
CA ALA A 18 -1.69 5.02 7.08
C ALA A 18 -0.93 5.11 5.76
N SER A 19 -1.01 6.24 5.10
CA SER A 19 -0.23 6.54 3.89
C SER A 19 0.62 7.77 4.14
N ALA A 20 1.89 7.67 3.82
CA ALA A 20 2.82 8.78 3.91
C ALA A 20 3.43 9.05 2.53
N GLN A 21 3.53 10.32 2.16
CA GLN A 21 4.15 10.76 0.92
C GLN A 21 5.10 11.93 1.21
N LEU A 22 6.34 11.79 0.77
CA LEU A 22 7.33 12.84 0.79
C LEU A 22 7.78 13.09 -0.65
N THR A 23 7.65 14.32 -1.12
CA THR A 23 8.03 14.69 -2.49
C THR A 23 9.21 15.65 -2.46
N LEU A 24 10.25 15.30 -3.20
CA LEU A 24 11.42 16.14 -3.45
C LEU A 24 11.40 16.54 -4.91
N LYS A 25 11.49 17.84 -5.17
CA LYS A 25 11.53 18.42 -6.52
C LYS A 25 12.84 19.17 -6.72
N SER A 26 13.40 19.06 -7.91
CA SER A 26 14.49 19.92 -8.33
C SER A 26 14.00 21.33 -8.61
N GLU A 27 14.80 22.34 -8.32
CA GLU A 27 14.48 23.75 -8.63
C GLU A 27 14.25 23.99 -10.14
N LYS A 28 14.89 23.21 -10.99
CA LYS A 28 14.72 23.28 -12.46
C LYS A 28 13.50 22.54 -12.98
N GLY A 29 12.78 21.81 -12.13
CA GLY A 29 11.58 21.05 -12.53
C GLY A 29 11.84 19.76 -13.31
N ASP A 30 13.08 19.47 -13.69
CA ASP A 30 13.43 18.32 -14.54
C ASP A 30 13.43 16.98 -13.78
N PHE A 31 13.34 17.04 -12.46
CA PHE A 31 13.43 15.87 -11.61
C PHE A 31 12.47 15.98 -10.42
N GLU A 32 11.66 14.95 -10.22
CA GLU A 32 10.80 14.79 -9.05
C GLU A 32 10.99 13.39 -8.48
N ALA A 33 11.35 13.27 -7.21
CA ALA A 33 11.37 12.02 -6.47
C ALA A 33 10.28 12.05 -5.40
N ARG A 34 9.43 11.03 -5.40
CA ARG A 34 8.36 10.86 -4.42
C ARG A 34 8.58 9.56 -3.65
N LEU A 35 8.78 9.70 -2.35
CA LEU A 35 8.74 8.57 -1.43
C LEU A 35 7.28 8.25 -1.10
N ILE A 36 6.91 7.00 -1.19
CA ILE A 36 5.58 6.50 -0.84
C ILE A 36 5.70 5.41 0.22
N GLY A 37 4.85 5.49 1.22
CA GLY A 37 4.74 4.48 2.26
C GLY A 37 3.28 4.21 2.55
N ARG A 38 2.93 2.94 2.77
CA ARG A 38 1.59 2.50 3.15
C ARG A 38 1.69 1.37 4.15
N ALA A 39 0.86 1.43 5.18
CA ALA A 39 0.66 0.34 6.12
C ALA A 39 -0.83 0.06 6.25
N LEU A 40 -1.20 -1.20 6.12
CA LEU A 40 -2.57 -1.69 6.33
C LEU A 40 -2.57 -2.62 7.52
N PHE A 41 -3.46 -2.33 8.46
CA PHE A 41 -3.68 -3.13 9.65
C PHE A 41 -5.05 -3.79 9.54
N ASP A 42 -5.09 -5.06 9.84
CA ASP A 42 -6.32 -5.83 9.93
C ASP A 42 -6.48 -6.37 11.35
N GLY A 43 -7.70 -6.33 11.87
CA GLY A 43 -7.98 -6.82 13.21
C GLY A 43 -9.39 -7.38 13.31
N GLY A 44 -9.52 -8.54 13.93
CA GLY A 44 -10.81 -9.19 14.23
C GLY A 44 -10.96 -9.49 15.70
N VAL A 45 -12.15 -9.18 16.24
CA VAL A 45 -12.56 -9.57 17.58
C VAL A 45 -13.73 -10.54 17.42
N PHE A 46 -13.54 -11.76 17.88
CA PHE A 46 -14.56 -12.80 17.80
C PHE A 46 -15.19 -13.02 19.20
N PHE A 47 -16.48 -12.78 19.30
CA PHE A 47 -17.26 -13.08 20.49
C PHE A 47 -18.04 -14.37 20.23
N SER A 48 -17.50 -15.51 20.65
CA SER A 48 -18.19 -16.78 20.48
C SER A 48 -18.00 -17.67 21.72
N ASP A 49 -19.11 -18.16 22.25
CA ASP A 49 -19.11 -19.09 23.37
C ASP A 49 -18.71 -20.52 23.01
N LYS A 50 -18.58 -20.85 21.71
CA LYS A 50 -18.41 -22.23 21.25
C LYS A 50 -17.12 -22.54 20.51
N THR A 51 -16.33 -21.55 20.11
CA THR A 51 -15.08 -21.74 19.41
C THR A 51 -14.00 -20.82 19.97
N SER A 52 -12.85 -21.37 20.28
CA SER A 52 -11.68 -20.61 20.75
C SER A 52 -10.99 -19.85 19.61
N LEU A 53 -11.75 -19.06 18.86
CA LEU A 53 -11.19 -18.11 17.91
C LEU A 53 -10.66 -16.92 18.71
N GLY A 54 -9.35 -16.82 18.80
CA GLY A 54 -8.69 -15.73 19.50
C GLY A 54 -8.82 -14.39 18.78
N ASN A 55 -8.79 -13.31 19.54
CA ASN A 55 -8.68 -11.97 18.99
C ASN A 55 -7.31 -11.82 18.37
N ALA A 56 -7.25 -11.38 17.13
CA ALA A 56 -5.99 -11.17 16.43
C ALA A 56 -5.96 -9.78 15.78
N VAL A 57 -4.79 -9.15 15.86
CA VAL A 57 -4.45 -7.98 15.06
C VAL A 57 -3.27 -8.37 14.19
N GLU A 58 -3.40 -8.24 12.90
CA GLU A 58 -2.36 -8.57 11.94
C GLU A 58 -1.98 -7.35 11.11
N VAL A 59 -0.68 -7.17 10.88
CA VAL A 59 -0.20 -6.23 9.88
C VAL A 59 -0.33 -6.91 8.53
N TYR A 60 -1.36 -6.52 7.79
CA TYR A 60 -1.70 -7.17 6.53
C TYR A 60 -0.73 -6.84 5.41
N ASP A 61 -0.42 -5.55 5.23
CA ASP A 61 0.44 -5.08 4.15
C ASP A 61 1.19 -3.81 4.57
N VAL A 62 2.50 -3.84 4.46
CA VAL A 62 3.36 -2.67 4.58
C VAL A 62 4.10 -2.53 3.28
N ARG A 63 4.02 -1.37 2.64
CA ARG A 63 4.73 -1.09 1.40
C ARG A 63 5.54 0.18 1.54
N MET A 64 6.72 0.13 0.98
CA MET A 64 7.57 1.30 0.81
C MET A 64 8.07 1.34 -0.63
N GLY A 65 8.10 2.54 -1.18
CA GLY A 65 8.54 2.70 -2.56
C GLY A 65 8.99 4.11 -2.87
N THR A 66 9.55 4.23 -4.05
CA THR A 66 9.98 5.51 -4.61
C THR A 66 9.50 5.59 -6.06
N VAL A 67 8.90 6.72 -6.40
CA VAL A 67 8.57 7.08 -7.78
C VAL A 67 9.47 8.24 -8.16
N ILE A 68 10.19 8.08 -9.25
CA ILE A 68 11.10 9.09 -9.81
C ILE A 68 10.56 9.49 -11.17
N ARG A 69 10.32 10.79 -11.36
CA ARG A 69 9.99 11.37 -12.66
C ARG A 69 11.15 12.23 -13.13
N PHE A 70 11.52 12.08 -14.38
CA PHE A 70 12.61 12.85 -14.98
C PHE A 70 12.33 13.13 -16.46
N LEU A 71 12.82 14.27 -16.92
CA LEU A 71 12.65 14.74 -18.29
C LEU A 71 11.17 14.72 -18.76
N GLU A 72 10.23 15.02 -17.88
CA GLU A 72 8.76 15.10 -18.11
C GLU A 72 8.09 13.83 -18.66
N ARG A 73 8.84 12.94 -19.30
CA ARG A 73 8.33 11.77 -20.02
C ARG A 73 8.70 10.43 -19.39
N TRP A 74 9.69 10.43 -18.51
CA TRP A 74 10.19 9.21 -17.92
C TRP A 74 9.72 9.07 -16.47
N THR A 75 9.27 7.88 -16.11
CA THR A 75 8.91 7.53 -14.74
C THR A 75 9.57 6.21 -14.37
N GLY A 76 10.31 6.20 -13.29
CA GLY A 76 10.81 4.99 -12.64
C GLY A 76 10.02 4.74 -11.36
N LYS A 77 9.67 3.48 -11.07
CA LYS A 77 9.04 3.07 -9.81
C LYS A 77 9.76 1.88 -9.23
N ILE A 78 10.03 1.95 -7.93
CA ILE A 78 10.49 0.83 -7.13
C ILE A 78 9.58 0.74 -5.92
N GLU A 79 8.92 -0.39 -5.72
CA GLU A 79 8.04 -0.65 -4.58
C GLU A 79 8.32 -2.03 -4.00
N MET A 80 8.50 -2.09 -2.70
CA MET A 80 8.70 -3.32 -1.93
C MET A 80 7.59 -3.48 -0.91
N GLY A 81 7.15 -4.72 -0.71
CA GLY A 81 6.19 -5.09 0.31
C GLY A 81 6.86 -5.85 1.45
N PHE A 82 6.45 -5.52 2.66
CA PHE A 82 6.90 -6.14 3.90
C PHE A 82 5.67 -6.65 4.63
N ALA A 83 5.42 -7.94 4.56
CA ALA A 83 4.30 -8.58 5.25
C ALA A 83 4.70 -9.95 5.74
N LYS A 84 4.20 -10.35 6.90
CA LYS A 84 4.40 -11.70 7.45
C LYS A 84 5.87 -12.12 7.50
N SER A 85 6.76 -11.21 7.91
CA SER A 85 8.22 -11.42 7.98
C SER A 85 8.89 -11.77 6.64
N LYS A 86 8.24 -11.43 5.53
CA LYS A 86 8.79 -11.62 4.19
C LYS A 86 8.90 -10.29 3.45
N VAL A 87 9.98 -10.15 2.70
CA VAL A 87 10.15 -9.04 1.76
C VAL A 87 9.76 -9.53 0.38
N SER A 88 8.89 -8.78 -0.29
CA SER A 88 8.45 -9.07 -1.65
C SER A 88 8.64 -7.86 -2.55
N MET A 89 9.13 -8.12 -3.75
CA MET A 89 9.13 -7.09 -4.80
C MET A 89 7.71 -6.94 -5.32
N LYS A 90 7.23 -5.69 -5.37
CA LYS A 90 5.89 -5.37 -5.90
C LYS A 90 6.02 -4.81 -7.30
N ASP A 91 6.40 -3.56 -7.42
CA ASP A 91 6.58 -2.92 -8.71
C ASP A 91 8.01 -2.41 -8.87
N ILE A 92 8.69 -2.83 -9.91
CA ILE A 92 9.98 -2.27 -10.32
C ILE A 92 9.93 -2.11 -11.82
N TYR A 93 9.73 -0.89 -12.29
CA TYR A 93 9.63 -0.62 -13.72
C TYR A 93 10.14 0.77 -14.08
N ILE A 94 10.45 0.92 -15.36
CA ILE A 94 10.65 2.20 -16.02
C ILE A 94 9.59 2.38 -17.10
N GLU A 95 9.07 3.59 -17.20
CA GLU A 95 8.00 3.95 -18.11
C GLU A 95 8.39 5.19 -18.91
N TYR A 96 8.09 5.16 -20.19
CA TYR A 96 8.19 6.30 -21.10
C TYR A 96 6.81 6.65 -21.64
N ASN A 97 6.44 7.91 -21.56
CA ASN A 97 5.15 8.41 -22.02
C ASN A 97 5.38 9.61 -22.98
N ASP A 98 5.00 9.47 -24.24
CA ASP A 98 5.08 10.53 -25.24
C ASP A 98 3.75 11.31 -25.40
N GLY A 99 2.76 11.04 -24.55
CA GLY A 99 1.44 11.64 -24.58
C GLY A 99 0.42 10.85 -25.43
N LYS A 100 0.86 10.03 -26.37
CA LYS A 100 0.01 9.14 -27.18
C LYS A 100 0.26 7.68 -26.86
N ASN A 101 1.50 7.32 -26.62
CA ASN A 101 1.94 5.95 -26.35
C ASN A 101 2.62 5.89 -25.00
N LEU A 102 2.41 4.77 -24.32
CA LEU A 102 3.02 4.47 -23.04
C LEU A 102 3.77 3.14 -23.15
N PHE A 103 5.08 3.21 -22.94
CA PHE A 103 5.96 2.04 -22.96
C PHE A 103 6.45 1.79 -21.54
N ARG A 104 6.21 0.60 -21.01
CA ARG A 104 6.64 0.19 -19.66
C ARG A 104 7.43 -1.10 -19.75
N VAL A 105 8.55 -1.14 -19.05
CA VAL A 105 9.42 -2.31 -18.97
C VAL A 105 9.81 -2.53 -17.52
N GLY A 106 9.74 -3.77 -17.07
CA GLY A 106 10.08 -4.17 -15.71
C GLY A 106 9.12 -5.17 -15.13
N HIS A 107 9.18 -5.30 -13.81
CA HIS A 107 8.28 -6.14 -13.02
C HIS A 107 7.15 -5.27 -12.48
N TYR A 108 5.92 -5.57 -12.84
CA TYR A 108 4.71 -4.89 -12.36
C TYR A 108 3.50 -5.78 -12.50
N PHE A 109 2.44 -5.49 -11.75
CA PHE A 109 1.18 -6.20 -11.89
C PHE A 109 0.49 -5.82 -13.20
N GLU A 110 0.27 -6.82 -14.02
CA GLU A 110 -0.53 -6.65 -15.24
C GLU A 110 -2.03 -6.61 -14.90
N PRO A 111 -2.81 -5.69 -15.48
CA PRO A 111 -4.22 -5.47 -15.12
C PRO A 111 -5.16 -6.49 -15.78
N PHE A 112 -4.92 -7.79 -15.61
CA PHE A 112 -5.76 -8.84 -16.21
C PHE A 112 -7.01 -9.18 -15.38
N SER A 113 -7.09 -8.74 -14.12
CA SER A 113 -8.23 -9.01 -13.25
C SER A 113 -8.76 -7.71 -12.65
N LEU A 114 -10.08 -7.62 -12.49
CA LEU A 114 -10.74 -6.51 -11.81
C LEU A 114 -10.27 -6.41 -10.35
N GLU A 115 -10.02 -7.53 -9.71
CA GLU A 115 -9.57 -7.62 -8.33
C GLU A 115 -8.19 -6.97 -8.13
N TYR A 116 -7.29 -7.10 -9.09
CA TYR A 116 -5.97 -6.46 -9.04
C TYR A 116 -5.99 -4.97 -9.43
N ARG A 117 -7.05 -4.50 -10.07
CA ARG A 117 -7.22 -3.07 -10.42
C ARG A 117 -7.74 -2.24 -9.25
N ILE A 118 -8.38 -2.88 -8.30
CA ILE A 118 -8.86 -2.23 -7.07
C ILE A 118 -7.69 -2.16 -6.11
N GLY A 119 -7.36 -0.98 -5.63
CA GLY A 119 -6.35 -0.81 -4.58
C GLY A 119 -6.75 -1.59 -3.32
N THR A 120 -5.79 -2.20 -2.64
CA THR A 120 -6.04 -2.96 -1.41
C THR A 120 -6.78 -2.12 -0.35
N SER A 121 -6.60 -0.80 -0.36
CA SER A 121 -7.32 0.15 0.50
C SER A 121 -8.80 0.33 0.14
N ASP A 122 -9.17 -0.03 -1.08
CA ASP A 122 -10.53 0.14 -1.60
C ASP A 122 -11.34 -1.16 -1.58
N MET A 123 -10.72 -2.25 -1.16
CA MET A 123 -11.39 -3.54 -1.01
C MET A 123 -12.32 -3.50 0.20
N LYS A 124 -13.55 -3.99 0.00
CA LYS A 124 -14.56 -4.07 1.06
C LYS A 124 -14.37 -5.29 1.98
N PHE A 125 -13.54 -6.23 1.58
CA PHE A 125 -13.24 -7.46 2.32
C PHE A 125 -11.75 -7.60 2.56
N ASN A 126 -11.39 -8.29 3.61
CA ASN A 126 -10.03 -8.49 4.05
C ASN A 126 -9.23 -9.36 3.07
N GLY A 127 -8.44 -8.71 2.24
CA GLY A 127 -7.52 -9.37 1.33
C GLY A 127 -8.15 -9.88 0.04
N ALA A 128 -7.27 -10.18 -0.91
CA ALA A 128 -7.61 -10.93 -2.11
C ALA A 128 -7.60 -12.43 -1.80
N ALA A 129 -8.53 -13.16 -2.36
CA ALA A 129 -8.62 -14.60 -2.22
C ALA A 129 -7.42 -15.33 -2.86
#